data_ee0f77835ac63adb9d0b0d05486f4e21
#
_entry.id   ee0f77835ac63adb9d0b0d05486f4e21
#
_cell.length_a   1.000
_cell.length_b   1.000
_cell.length_c   1.000
_cell.angle_alpha   90.00
_cell.angle_beta   90.00
_cell.angle_gamma   90.00
#
_symmetry.space_group_name_H-M   'P 1'
#
loop_
_entity.id
_entity.type
_entity.pdbx_description
1 polymer ?
#
loop_
_entity_poly.entity_id
_entity_poly.type
_entity_poly.pdbx_seq_one_letter_code
_entity_poly.pdbx_strand_id
1 'polypeptide(L)'
;MKLLIASDIHGDIAAARAVFCAREREGCERVLLLGDLLYHGPRNDLPAAYAPKEVIALLNSHKNEILAVRGNCEAEVDQMVLDFPVLADYAFLSLDGVRVFATHGHLFHLEHLPPLLPGDILLHGHTHIPACTPFGDRNVYLNPGSAALPKGGFPKSYMVFDSGVFTTKDFEGNLLFTHDAR
;
A
#
# COMPACT_ATOMS: atom_id res chain seq x y z
N MET A 1 -12.59 10.36 -6.66
CA MET A 1 -11.12 10.39 -6.68
C MET A 1 -10.59 9.00 -6.97
N LYS A 2 -9.77 8.83 -8.01
CA LYS A 2 -9.14 7.55 -8.33
C LYS A 2 -7.77 7.45 -7.63
N LEU A 3 -7.54 6.37 -6.88
CA LEU A 3 -6.40 6.21 -6.00
C LEU A 3 -5.66 4.91 -6.32
N LEU A 4 -4.34 4.98 -6.52
CA LEU A 4 -3.49 3.79 -6.52
C LEU A 4 -3.02 3.50 -5.10
N ILE A 5 -3.00 2.24 -4.71
CA ILE A 5 -2.60 1.77 -3.38
C ILE A 5 -1.47 0.74 -3.57
N ALA A 6 -0.34 0.96 -2.92
CA ALA A 6 0.80 0.05 -2.96
C ALA A 6 1.45 -0.08 -1.58
N SER A 7 2.21 -1.14 -1.37
CA SER A 7 2.88 -1.43 -0.10
C SER A 7 4.20 -2.15 -0.33
N ASP A 8 5.07 -2.11 0.67
CA ASP A 8 6.22 -2.99 0.76
C ASP A 8 7.16 -2.87 -0.45
N ILE A 9 7.65 -1.62 -0.70
CA ILE A 9 8.63 -1.26 -1.75
C ILE A 9 10.05 -1.68 -1.35
N HIS A 10 10.37 -1.63 -0.03
CA HIS A 10 11.62 -2.10 0.54
C HIS A 10 12.91 -1.62 -0.17
N GLY A 11 12.92 -0.36 -0.63
CA GLY A 11 14.10 0.23 -1.27
C GLY A 11 14.37 -0.25 -2.71
N ASP A 12 13.45 -1.03 -3.31
CA ASP A 12 13.55 -1.49 -4.71
C ASP A 12 13.12 -0.37 -5.67
N ILE A 13 14.09 0.21 -6.38
CA ILE A 13 13.81 1.31 -7.32
C ILE A 13 12.99 0.84 -8.54
N ALA A 14 13.13 -0.41 -8.96
CA ALA A 14 12.34 -0.95 -10.06
C ALA A 14 10.86 -1.07 -9.64
N ALA A 15 10.60 -1.53 -8.39
CA ALA A 15 9.26 -1.58 -7.83
C ALA A 15 8.66 -0.17 -7.67
N ALA A 16 9.42 0.77 -7.13
CA ALA A 16 8.96 2.17 -6.99
C ALA A 16 8.57 2.78 -8.35
N ARG A 17 9.41 2.60 -9.39
CA ARG A 17 9.09 3.04 -10.76
C ARG A 17 7.85 2.36 -11.32
N ALA A 18 7.69 1.06 -11.08
CA ALA A 18 6.51 0.31 -11.52
C ALA A 18 5.21 0.84 -10.89
N VAL A 19 5.25 1.25 -9.61
CA VAL A 19 4.10 1.89 -8.92
C VAL A 19 3.69 3.17 -9.64
N PHE A 20 4.61 4.07 -9.97
CA PHE A 20 4.27 5.33 -10.65
C PHE A 20 3.88 5.12 -12.11
N CYS A 21 4.49 4.18 -12.83
CA CYS A 21 4.04 3.78 -14.16
C CYS A 21 2.61 3.21 -14.13
N ALA A 22 2.28 2.40 -13.12
CA ALA A 22 0.92 1.91 -12.92
C ALA A 22 -0.06 3.04 -12.59
N ARG A 23 0.34 4.00 -11.73
CA ARG A 23 -0.45 5.19 -11.41
C ARG A 23 -0.84 5.97 -12.67
N GLU A 24 0.12 6.21 -13.57
CA GLU A 24 -0.12 6.90 -14.84
C GLU A 24 -1.03 6.07 -15.77
N ARG A 25 -0.73 4.80 -15.94
CA ARG A 25 -1.52 3.86 -16.78
C ARG A 25 -2.97 3.76 -16.34
N GLU A 26 -3.21 3.70 -15.02
CA GLU A 26 -4.56 3.63 -14.44
C GLU A 26 -5.25 5.00 -14.39
N GLY A 27 -4.54 6.09 -14.62
CA GLY A 27 -5.08 7.46 -14.51
C GLY A 27 -5.43 7.85 -13.07
N CYS A 28 -4.65 7.37 -12.09
CA CYS A 28 -4.87 7.69 -10.69
C CYS A 28 -4.35 9.08 -10.33
N GLU A 29 -5.11 9.82 -9.53
CA GLU A 29 -4.77 11.18 -9.09
C GLU A 29 -3.70 11.16 -7.99
N ARG A 30 -3.73 10.14 -7.12
CA ARG A 30 -2.84 10.00 -5.96
C ARG A 30 -2.39 8.56 -5.77
N VAL A 31 -1.33 8.42 -4.96
CA VAL A 31 -0.82 7.12 -4.49
C VAL A 31 -0.93 7.07 -2.96
N LEU A 32 -1.53 6.01 -2.44
CA LEU A 32 -1.48 5.65 -1.02
C LEU A 32 -0.42 4.58 -0.82
N LEU A 33 0.63 4.89 -0.06
CA LEU A 33 1.70 3.97 0.30
C LEU A 33 1.44 3.45 1.73
N LEU A 34 1.35 2.13 1.86
CA LEU A 34 1.03 1.48 3.14
C LEU A 34 2.28 1.10 3.95
N GLY A 35 3.41 1.79 3.75
CA GLY A 35 4.64 1.62 4.52
C GLY A 35 5.65 0.64 3.92
N ASP A 36 6.77 0.47 4.64
CA ASP A 36 7.96 -0.30 4.27
C ASP A 36 8.55 0.17 2.93
N LEU A 37 8.94 1.48 2.89
CA LEU A 37 9.32 2.16 1.66
C LEU A 37 10.81 2.01 1.32
N LEU A 38 11.71 2.23 2.29
CA LEU A 38 13.16 2.39 2.03
C LEU A 38 14.00 1.20 2.49
N TYR A 39 13.75 0.67 3.68
CA TYR A 39 14.54 -0.41 4.26
C TYR A 39 14.00 -1.79 3.86
N HIS A 40 14.91 -2.69 3.46
CA HIS A 40 14.52 -4.04 3.05
C HIS A 40 13.97 -4.91 4.20
N GLY A 41 14.24 -4.52 5.46
CA GLY A 41 13.90 -5.30 6.65
C GLY A 41 14.85 -6.47 6.91
N PRO A 42 15.17 -6.77 8.19
CA PRO A 42 16.21 -7.75 8.53
C PRO A 42 15.83 -9.21 8.22
N ARG A 43 14.57 -9.47 7.93
CA ARG A 43 14.02 -10.81 7.64
C ARG A 43 13.90 -11.11 6.15
N ASN A 44 14.14 -10.13 5.29
CA ASN A 44 14.03 -10.28 3.84
C ASN A 44 15.42 -10.26 3.21
N ASP A 45 15.57 -10.97 2.11
CA ASP A 45 16.72 -10.78 1.23
C ASP A 45 16.67 -9.38 0.59
N LEU A 46 17.84 -8.88 0.18
CA LEU A 46 17.88 -7.60 -0.56
C LEU A 46 17.12 -7.73 -1.88
N PRO A 47 16.21 -6.81 -2.18
CA PRO A 47 15.62 -6.74 -3.52
C PRO A 47 16.69 -6.62 -4.60
N ALA A 48 16.43 -7.19 -5.78
CA ALA A 48 17.41 -7.20 -6.87
C ALA A 48 17.82 -5.79 -7.33
N ALA A 49 16.91 -4.81 -7.25
CA ALA A 49 17.16 -3.40 -7.58
C ALA A 49 17.20 -2.52 -6.32
N TYR A 50 17.81 -2.98 -5.23
CA TYR A 50 17.90 -2.23 -3.98
C TYR A 50 18.75 -0.97 -4.14
N ALA A 51 18.11 0.18 -4.16
CA ALA A 51 18.72 1.50 -4.32
C ALA A 51 17.93 2.58 -3.55
N PRO A 52 17.94 2.58 -2.21
CA PRO A 52 17.05 3.43 -1.40
C PRO A 52 17.26 4.92 -1.68
N LYS A 53 18.46 5.39 -2.01
CA LYS A 53 18.69 6.79 -2.40
C LYS A 53 17.96 7.19 -3.68
N GLU A 54 17.86 6.28 -4.66
CA GLU A 54 17.08 6.53 -5.86
C GLU A 54 15.57 6.50 -5.56
N VAL A 55 15.13 5.60 -4.67
CA VAL A 55 13.73 5.57 -4.20
C VAL A 55 13.36 6.88 -3.52
N ILE A 56 14.22 7.41 -2.62
CA ILE A 56 14.01 8.73 -1.98
C ILE A 56 13.84 9.82 -3.04
N ALA A 57 14.73 9.90 -4.02
CA ALA A 57 14.66 10.92 -5.06
C ALA A 57 13.37 10.82 -5.89
N LEU A 58 12.96 9.60 -6.25
CA LEU A 58 11.72 9.35 -6.98
C LEU A 58 10.48 9.72 -6.14
N LEU A 59 10.38 9.25 -4.90
CA LEU A 59 9.24 9.54 -4.02
C LEU A 59 9.12 11.06 -3.77
N ASN A 60 10.22 11.76 -3.51
CA ASN A 60 10.21 13.21 -3.29
C ASN A 60 9.80 13.98 -4.54
N SER A 61 10.11 13.48 -5.75
CA SER A 61 9.63 14.11 -6.99
C SER A 61 8.11 14.05 -7.16
N HIS A 62 7.45 13.09 -6.46
CA HIS A 62 5.99 12.89 -6.46
C HIS A 62 5.32 13.24 -5.11
N LYS A 63 6.01 13.94 -4.22
CA LYS A 63 5.55 14.21 -2.83
C LYS A 63 4.13 14.76 -2.69
N ASN A 64 3.69 15.58 -3.64
CA ASN A 64 2.36 16.18 -3.61
C ASN A 64 1.22 15.21 -3.98
N GLU A 65 1.56 14.05 -4.53
CA GLU A 65 0.63 13.02 -4.96
C GLU A 65 0.55 11.86 -3.97
N ILE A 66 1.49 11.80 -3.01
CA ILE A 66 1.63 10.69 -2.07
C ILE A 66 0.86 10.97 -0.78
N LEU A 67 0.12 9.96 -0.34
CA LEU A 67 -0.33 9.75 1.03
C LEU A 67 0.40 8.52 1.56
N ALA A 68 0.85 8.53 2.82
CA ALA A 68 1.56 7.38 3.37
C ALA A 68 1.18 7.11 4.83
N VAL A 69 1.25 5.84 5.22
CA VAL A 69 1.23 5.39 6.61
C VAL A 69 2.54 4.68 6.94
N ARG A 70 2.89 4.62 8.21
CA ARG A 70 4.12 4.02 8.72
C ARG A 70 4.07 2.49 8.65
N GLY A 71 5.10 1.87 8.07
CA GLY A 71 5.38 0.46 8.21
C GLY A 71 6.26 0.15 9.44
N ASN A 72 6.60 -1.11 9.60
CA ASN A 72 7.51 -1.52 10.68
C ASN A 72 8.98 -1.19 10.39
N CYS A 73 9.30 -0.84 9.16
CA CYS A 73 10.66 -0.46 8.76
C CYS A 73 10.89 1.06 8.76
N GLU A 74 9.87 1.89 8.86
CA GLU A 74 10.03 3.34 8.94
C GLU A 74 10.49 3.79 10.32
N ALA A 75 11.48 4.68 10.31
CA ALA A 75 12.03 5.36 11.48
C ALA A 75 12.08 6.89 11.24
N GLU A 76 12.41 7.64 12.28
CA GLU A 76 12.56 9.10 12.19
C GLU A 76 13.55 9.53 11.10
N VAL A 77 14.58 8.72 10.82
CA VAL A 77 15.56 8.99 9.77
C VAL A 77 14.93 8.96 8.36
N ASP A 78 13.89 8.17 8.15
CA ASP A 78 13.17 8.14 6.88
C ASP A 78 12.38 9.44 6.67
N GLN A 79 11.76 9.95 7.76
CA GLN A 79 11.09 11.26 7.71
C GLN A 79 12.07 12.43 7.46
N MET A 80 13.34 12.31 7.84
CA MET A 80 14.34 13.34 7.57
C MET A 80 14.71 13.44 6.08
N VAL A 81 14.48 12.40 5.30
CA VAL A 81 14.87 12.33 3.88
C VAL A 81 13.68 12.29 2.92
N LEU A 82 12.47 12.07 3.43
CA LEU A 82 11.22 12.09 2.65
C LEU A 82 10.47 13.40 2.89
N ASP A 83 10.13 14.09 1.82
CA ASP A 83 9.49 15.43 1.81
C ASP A 83 7.95 15.36 2.02
N PHE A 84 7.42 14.24 2.50
CA PHE A 84 6.01 14.03 2.83
C PHE A 84 5.87 13.25 4.14
N PRO A 85 4.76 13.36 4.87
CA PRO A 85 4.55 12.62 6.12
C PRO A 85 4.56 11.10 5.91
N VAL A 86 5.35 10.37 6.71
CA VAL A 86 5.51 8.92 6.59
C VAL A 86 5.40 8.17 7.92
N LEU A 87 5.23 8.87 9.05
CA LEU A 87 5.24 8.28 10.40
C LEU A 87 3.84 8.12 11.04
N ALA A 88 2.75 8.31 10.28
CA ALA A 88 1.41 8.08 10.81
C ALA A 88 1.11 6.58 10.88
N ASP A 89 0.75 6.05 12.05
CA ASP A 89 0.46 4.61 12.23
C ASP A 89 -0.76 4.15 11.43
N TYR A 90 -1.68 5.06 11.15
CA TYR A 90 -2.86 4.82 10.34
C TYR A 90 -3.41 6.11 9.71
N ALA A 91 -4.28 5.94 8.73
CA ALA A 91 -5.13 6.99 8.20
C ALA A 91 -6.57 6.48 8.09
N PHE A 92 -7.52 7.31 8.50
CA PHE A 92 -8.94 7.04 8.28
C PHE A 92 -9.42 7.85 7.07
N LEU A 93 -9.80 7.17 5.99
CA LEU A 93 -10.16 7.76 4.72
C LEU A 93 -11.65 7.59 4.47
N SER A 94 -12.28 8.61 3.88
CA SER A 94 -13.61 8.52 3.28
C SER A 94 -13.47 8.65 1.76
N LEU A 95 -13.65 7.55 1.06
CA LEU A 95 -13.47 7.44 -0.38
C LEU A 95 -14.84 7.18 -1.04
N ASP A 96 -15.44 8.20 -1.64
CA ASP A 96 -16.76 8.12 -2.29
C ASP A 96 -17.84 7.47 -1.39
N GLY A 97 -17.81 7.80 -0.08
CA GLY A 97 -18.72 7.24 0.94
C GLY A 97 -18.25 5.91 1.58
N VAL A 98 -17.23 5.27 1.03
CA VAL A 98 -16.61 4.08 1.63
C VAL A 98 -15.64 4.52 2.73
N ARG A 99 -15.78 3.93 3.92
CA ARG A 99 -14.89 4.22 5.06
C ARG A 99 -13.74 3.20 5.08
N VAL A 100 -12.51 3.69 5.08
CA VAL A 100 -11.30 2.87 4.99
C VAL A 100 -10.37 3.21 6.17
N PHE A 101 -10.04 2.22 6.98
CA PHE A 101 -8.94 2.29 7.94
C PHE A 101 -7.69 1.73 7.27
N ALA A 102 -6.80 2.62 6.83
CA ALA A 102 -5.55 2.27 6.18
C ALA A 102 -4.41 2.26 7.20
N THR A 103 -3.65 1.18 7.25
CA THR A 103 -2.48 0.99 8.12
C THR A 103 -1.46 0.11 7.40
N HIS A 104 -0.32 -0.16 8.03
CA HIS A 104 0.64 -1.11 7.43
C HIS A 104 0.27 -2.57 7.70
N GLY A 105 -0.22 -2.90 8.88
CA GLY A 105 -0.57 -4.27 9.28
C GLY A 105 0.30 -4.86 10.40
N HIS A 106 1.32 -4.16 10.88
CA HIS A 106 2.15 -4.63 12.00
C HIS A 106 1.58 -4.27 13.37
N LEU A 107 0.74 -3.23 13.47
CA LEU A 107 0.05 -2.81 14.70
C LEU A 107 -1.42 -3.25 14.68
N PHE A 108 -2.12 -3.00 13.57
CA PHE A 108 -3.53 -3.34 13.40
C PHE A 108 -3.66 -4.32 12.23
N HIS A 109 -4.33 -5.45 12.48
CA HIS A 109 -4.58 -6.55 11.55
C HIS A 109 -5.78 -7.37 12.02
N LEU A 110 -6.13 -8.47 11.34
CA LEU A 110 -7.34 -9.25 11.65
C LEU A 110 -7.37 -9.81 13.09
N GLU A 111 -6.22 -10.10 13.69
CA GLU A 111 -6.12 -10.59 15.07
C GLU A 111 -6.03 -9.47 16.12
N HIS A 112 -5.76 -8.23 15.68
CA HIS A 112 -5.68 -7.03 16.52
C HIS A 112 -6.37 -5.88 15.80
N LEU A 113 -7.71 -5.89 15.82
CA LEU A 113 -8.53 -4.94 15.08
C LEU A 113 -8.47 -3.53 15.67
N PRO A 114 -8.41 -2.49 14.81
CA PRO A 114 -8.70 -1.13 15.23
C PRO A 114 -10.21 -0.95 15.50
N PRO A 115 -10.64 0.18 16.05
CA PRO A 115 -12.06 0.48 16.21
C PRO A 115 -12.71 0.67 14.82
N LEU A 116 -13.46 -0.33 14.36
CA LEU A 116 -14.19 -0.34 13.10
C LEU A 116 -15.70 -0.39 13.35
N LEU A 117 -16.44 0.27 12.49
CA LEU A 117 -17.89 0.12 12.40
C LEU A 117 -18.24 -0.95 11.34
N PRO A 118 -19.43 -1.55 11.40
CA PRO A 118 -19.91 -2.45 10.36
C PRO A 118 -19.83 -1.80 8.97
N GLY A 119 -19.24 -2.53 8.01
CA GLY A 119 -19.02 -2.08 6.64
C GLY A 119 -17.75 -1.25 6.42
N ASP A 120 -16.94 -1.00 7.45
CA ASP A 120 -15.62 -0.39 7.25
C ASP A 120 -14.65 -1.37 6.57
N ILE A 121 -13.77 -0.82 5.74
CA ILE A 121 -12.68 -1.56 5.11
C ILE A 121 -11.43 -1.46 6.00
N LEU A 122 -10.81 -2.61 6.32
CA LEU A 122 -9.47 -2.68 6.87
C LEU A 122 -8.48 -2.87 5.70
N LEU A 123 -7.64 -1.89 5.45
CA LEU A 123 -6.68 -1.90 4.35
C LEU A 123 -5.26 -1.90 4.91
N HIS A 124 -4.48 -2.96 4.63
CA HIS A 124 -3.07 -3.00 5.05
C HIS A 124 -2.19 -3.89 4.15
N GLY A 125 -0.87 -3.69 4.19
CA GLY A 125 0.20 -4.47 3.53
C GLY A 125 0.83 -5.50 4.45
N HIS A 126 2.14 -5.38 4.69
CA HIS A 126 2.97 -6.14 5.65
C HIS A 126 3.12 -7.65 5.39
N THR A 127 2.07 -8.34 5.04
CA THR A 127 2.12 -9.79 4.80
C THR A 127 2.77 -10.13 3.46
N HIS A 128 2.85 -9.17 2.54
CA HIS A 128 3.27 -9.31 1.14
C HIS A 128 2.36 -10.26 0.32
N ILE A 129 1.19 -10.58 0.84
CA ILE A 129 0.20 -11.47 0.20
C ILE A 129 -1.04 -10.65 -0.11
N PRO A 130 -1.42 -10.50 -1.39
CA PRO A 130 -2.64 -9.81 -1.74
C PRO A 130 -3.87 -10.55 -1.21
N ALA A 131 -4.85 -9.80 -0.68
CA ALA A 131 -6.04 -10.39 -0.07
C ALA A 131 -7.29 -9.54 -0.30
N CYS A 132 -8.43 -10.25 -0.30
CA CYS A 132 -9.77 -9.68 -0.27
C CYS A 132 -10.64 -10.65 0.56
N THR A 133 -10.79 -10.38 1.87
CA THR A 133 -11.37 -11.33 2.82
C THR A 133 -12.45 -10.67 3.66
N PRO A 134 -13.71 -11.11 3.59
CA PRO A 134 -14.77 -10.68 4.51
C PRO A 134 -14.46 -11.07 5.95
N PHE A 135 -14.81 -10.22 6.91
CA PHE A 135 -14.73 -10.51 8.34
C PHE A 135 -15.76 -9.70 9.14
N GLY A 136 -15.99 -10.08 10.39
CA GLY A 136 -16.88 -9.35 11.29
C GLY A 136 -18.29 -9.18 10.73
N ASP A 137 -18.90 -8.01 10.98
CA ASP A 137 -20.22 -7.66 10.46
C ASP A 137 -20.08 -6.74 9.21
N ARG A 138 -20.04 -7.36 8.04
CA ARG A 138 -19.92 -6.71 6.73
C ARG A 138 -18.59 -5.96 6.49
N ASN A 139 -17.57 -6.19 7.32
CA ASN A 139 -16.24 -5.62 7.11
C ASN A 139 -15.47 -6.45 6.08
N VAL A 140 -14.52 -5.81 5.40
CA VAL A 140 -13.63 -6.49 4.46
C VAL A 140 -12.19 -6.08 4.73
N TYR A 141 -11.31 -7.06 4.80
CA TYR A 141 -9.87 -6.88 4.77
C TYR A 141 -9.37 -6.89 3.34
N LEU A 142 -8.62 -5.85 2.98
CA LEU A 142 -7.98 -5.71 1.69
C LEU A 142 -6.47 -5.55 1.86
N ASN A 143 -5.70 -6.20 0.98
CA ASN A 143 -4.25 -6.07 0.93
C ASN A 143 -3.80 -5.97 -0.54
N PRO A 144 -3.01 -4.95 -0.93
CA PRO A 144 -2.51 -4.82 -2.29
C PRO A 144 -1.41 -5.84 -2.64
N GLY A 145 -0.89 -6.60 -1.66
CA GLY A 145 0.33 -7.38 -1.81
C GLY A 145 1.59 -6.53 -1.65
N SER A 146 2.72 -7.00 -2.15
CA SER A 146 3.98 -6.25 -2.16
C SER A 146 4.37 -5.83 -3.56
N ALA A 147 4.82 -4.58 -3.70
CA ALA A 147 5.37 -4.07 -4.95
C ALA A 147 6.76 -4.68 -5.28
N ALA A 148 7.53 -5.10 -4.26
CA ALA A 148 8.91 -5.57 -4.42
C ALA A 148 9.11 -7.05 -4.10
N LEU A 149 8.57 -7.51 -2.98
CA LEU A 149 8.89 -8.80 -2.36
C LEU A 149 7.61 -9.66 -2.13
N PRO A 150 6.90 -10.07 -3.19
CA PRO A 150 5.67 -10.84 -3.05
C PRO A 150 5.92 -12.19 -2.36
N LYS A 151 4.91 -12.69 -1.63
CA LYS A 151 4.92 -13.97 -0.93
C LYS A 151 3.73 -14.84 -1.34
N GLY A 152 3.72 -16.08 -0.90
CA GLY A 152 2.60 -17.01 -1.15
C GLY A 152 2.43 -17.40 -2.62
N GLY A 153 3.45 -17.24 -3.46
CA GLY A 153 3.38 -17.54 -4.89
C GLY A 153 2.66 -16.48 -5.73
N PHE A 154 2.30 -15.34 -5.14
CA PHE A 154 1.68 -14.23 -5.85
C PHE A 154 2.71 -13.40 -6.62
N PRO A 155 2.30 -12.71 -7.69
CA PRO A 155 3.14 -11.74 -8.38
C PRO A 155 3.28 -10.43 -7.56
N LYS A 156 4.23 -9.57 -7.93
CA LYS A 156 4.27 -8.17 -7.51
C LYS A 156 2.98 -7.49 -7.90
N SER A 157 2.37 -6.73 -6.98
CA SER A 157 1.00 -6.25 -7.16
C SER A 157 0.76 -4.88 -6.54
N TYR A 158 -0.33 -4.27 -6.95
CA TYR A 158 -0.88 -3.01 -6.46
C TYR A 158 -2.42 -3.09 -6.50
N MET A 159 -3.08 -2.10 -5.90
CA MET A 159 -4.54 -2.00 -5.92
C MET A 159 -4.95 -0.63 -6.44
N VAL A 160 -6.10 -0.56 -7.09
CA VAL A 160 -6.75 0.69 -7.52
C VAL A 160 -8.10 0.80 -6.85
N PHE A 161 -8.38 1.96 -6.27
CA PHE A 161 -9.73 2.36 -5.89
C PHE A 161 -10.29 3.31 -6.94
N ASP A 162 -11.48 3.00 -7.45
CA ASP A 162 -12.22 3.85 -8.38
C ASP A 162 -13.72 3.69 -8.16
N SER A 163 -14.41 4.79 -7.85
CA SER A 163 -15.88 4.86 -7.78
C SER A 163 -16.51 3.76 -6.91
N GLY A 164 -15.93 3.50 -5.72
CA GLY A 164 -16.41 2.50 -4.76
C GLY A 164 -15.91 1.07 -5.01
N VAL A 165 -15.08 0.85 -6.02
CA VAL A 165 -14.54 -0.47 -6.37
C VAL A 165 -13.04 -0.53 -6.11
N PHE A 166 -12.60 -1.55 -5.38
CA PHE A 166 -11.18 -1.90 -5.21
C PHE A 166 -10.81 -3.01 -6.18
N THR A 167 -9.72 -2.83 -6.93
CA THR A 167 -9.23 -3.80 -7.91
C THR A 167 -7.74 -4.04 -7.69
N THR A 168 -7.36 -5.25 -7.30
CA THR A 168 -5.95 -5.65 -7.15
C THR A 168 -5.46 -6.29 -8.44
N LYS A 169 -4.32 -5.80 -8.93
CA LYS A 169 -3.69 -6.23 -10.18
C LYS A 169 -2.19 -6.48 -9.98
N ASP A 170 -1.60 -7.31 -10.84
CA ASP A 170 -0.15 -7.33 -11.01
C ASP A 170 0.33 -6.14 -11.87
N PHE A 171 1.64 -5.93 -11.98
CA PHE A 171 2.20 -4.83 -12.77
C PHE A 171 2.11 -5.05 -14.30
N GLU A 172 1.76 -6.25 -14.76
CA GLU A 172 1.40 -6.55 -16.15
C GLU A 172 -0.05 -6.18 -16.47
N GLY A 173 -0.88 -5.92 -15.43
CA GLY A 173 -2.28 -5.52 -15.54
C GLY A 173 -3.28 -6.67 -15.39
N ASN A 174 -2.82 -7.87 -15.04
CA ASN A 174 -3.70 -9.01 -14.79
C ASN A 174 -4.46 -8.82 -13.47
N LEU A 175 -5.75 -9.13 -13.49
CA LEU A 175 -6.64 -9.04 -12.35
C LEU A 175 -6.34 -10.16 -11.34
N LEU A 176 -6.18 -9.82 -10.07
CA LEU A 176 -6.08 -10.77 -8.95
C LEU A 176 -7.37 -10.82 -8.15
N PHE A 177 -7.86 -9.68 -7.67
CA PHE A 177 -9.08 -9.57 -6.86
C PHE A 177 -9.87 -8.30 -7.22
N THR A 178 -11.18 -8.35 -6.98
CA THR A 178 -12.07 -7.19 -7.05
C THR A 178 -13.02 -7.21 -5.86
N HIS A 179 -13.24 -6.04 -5.26
CA HIS A 179 -14.25 -5.81 -4.23
C HIS A 179 -15.07 -4.57 -4.56
N ASP A 180 -16.39 -4.73 -4.68
CA ASP A 180 -17.35 -3.63 -4.79
C ASP A 180 -17.86 -3.28 -3.40
N ALA A 181 -17.53 -2.09 -2.92
CA ALA A 181 -17.86 -1.59 -1.58
C ALA A 181 -19.11 -0.69 -1.55
N ARG A 182 -19.84 -0.61 -2.68
CA ARG A 182 -21.10 0.16 -2.80
C ARG A 182 -22.28 -0.53 -2.18
#